data_45114e52998fd88c6aac0faa81486264
#
_entry.id   45114e52998fd88c6aac0faa81486264
#
_cell.length_a   1.000
_cell.length_b   1.000
_cell.length_c   1.000
_cell.angle_alpha   90.00
_cell.angle_beta   90.00
_cell.angle_gamma   90.00
#
_symmetry.space_group_name_H-M   'P 1'
#
loop_
_entity.id
_entity.type
_entity.pdbx_description
1 polymer ?
#
loop_
_entity_poly.entity_id
_entity_poly.type
_entity_poly.pdbx_seq_one_letter_code
_entity_poly.pdbx_strand_id
1 'polypeptide(L)'
;IKDIQKKEAFEVLIHGRIPVMQSTQCLKKTTGHCDKTSEEIWLEDKKGRKLPVTTHCRECYNLIWQDKPYDLIGEDLTGSIPYVTRHRFDLFHMSEKEIKEMKDRYLIWQENHFMCDLQKDDTEHHWNYGIE
;
A
#
# COMPACT_ATOMS: atom_id res chain seq x y z
N ILE A 1 -12.57 0.82 -13.94
CA ILE A 1 -13.22 1.72 -12.93
C ILE A 1 -14.13 2.75 -13.62
N LYS A 2 -13.75 3.27 -14.80
CA LYS A 2 -14.57 4.27 -15.53
C LYS A 2 -15.96 3.75 -15.94
N ASP A 3 -16.14 2.43 -16.05
CA ASP A 3 -17.38 1.79 -16.48
C ASP A 3 -18.34 1.44 -15.34
N ILE A 4 -17.98 1.73 -14.11
CA ILE A 4 -18.78 1.41 -12.94
C ILE A 4 -19.78 2.52 -12.64
N GLN A 5 -21.03 2.13 -12.44
CA GLN A 5 -22.14 3.07 -12.25
C GLN A 5 -22.03 3.89 -10.96
N LYS A 6 -22.45 5.15 -11.01
CA LYS A 6 -22.37 6.17 -9.93
C LYS A 6 -22.91 5.79 -8.55
N LYS A 7 -23.56 4.64 -8.39
CA LYS A 7 -24.23 4.24 -7.15
C LYS A 7 -23.38 3.39 -6.21
N GLU A 8 -22.19 2.96 -6.67
CA GLU A 8 -21.34 2.10 -5.87
C GLU A 8 -20.28 2.91 -5.13
N ALA A 9 -20.11 2.59 -3.86
CA ALA A 9 -19.06 3.19 -3.05
C ALA A 9 -17.74 2.47 -3.30
N PHE A 10 -16.70 3.22 -3.63
CA PHE A 10 -15.35 2.69 -3.84
C PHE A 10 -14.44 3.04 -2.68
N GLU A 11 -13.69 2.04 -2.26
CA GLU A 11 -12.55 2.21 -1.36
C GLU A 11 -11.26 2.07 -2.16
N VAL A 12 -10.35 3.02 -1.97
CA VAL A 12 -9.03 3.00 -2.61
C VAL A 12 -7.94 2.99 -1.54
N LEU A 13 -6.98 2.09 -1.69
CA LEU A 13 -5.77 2.11 -0.88
C LEU A 13 -4.94 3.33 -1.22
N ILE A 14 -4.83 4.27 -0.31
CA ILE A 14 -4.08 5.51 -0.47
C ILE A 14 -2.64 5.34 -0.02
N HIS A 15 -2.41 4.61 1.06
CA HIS A 15 -1.07 4.35 1.58
C HIS A 15 -1.00 3.00 2.26
N GLY A 16 0.07 2.25 2.00
CA GLY A 16 0.34 0.98 2.66
C GLY A 16 1.17 0.03 1.84
N ARG A 17 1.68 -1.01 2.46
CA ARG A 17 2.41 -2.07 1.77
C ARG A 17 1.44 -3.07 1.19
N ILE A 18 1.72 -3.49 -0.04
CA ILE A 18 0.95 -4.50 -0.75
C ILE A 18 1.71 -5.82 -0.67
N PRO A 19 1.05 -6.95 -0.34
CA PRO A 19 1.69 -8.25 -0.45
C PRO A 19 1.97 -8.55 -1.92
N VAL A 20 3.23 -8.87 -2.22
CA VAL A 20 3.68 -9.17 -3.59
C VAL A 20 3.74 -10.67 -3.87
N MET A 21 3.85 -11.47 -2.82
CA MET A 21 3.91 -12.92 -2.94
C MET A 21 3.35 -13.60 -1.68
N GLN A 22 2.62 -14.67 -1.90
CA GLN A 22 2.30 -15.66 -0.88
C GLN A 22 3.03 -16.96 -1.22
N SER A 23 3.72 -17.52 -0.24
CA SER A 23 4.45 -18.77 -0.40
C SER A 23 4.04 -19.78 0.67
N THR A 24 3.76 -20.99 0.22
CA THR A 24 3.55 -22.15 1.11
C THR A 24 4.87 -22.80 1.53
N GLN A 25 5.98 -22.41 0.89
CA GLN A 25 7.31 -22.83 1.32
C GLN A 25 7.71 -22.02 2.54
N CYS A 26 7.67 -22.63 3.71
CA CYS A 26 8.01 -21.96 4.96
C CYS A 26 9.49 -21.61 5.03
N LEU A 27 9.81 -20.34 5.08
CA LEU A 27 11.19 -19.84 5.17
C LEU A 27 11.88 -20.30 6.45
N LYS A 28 11.19 -20.30 7.58
CA LYS A 28 11.73 -20.79 8.87
C LYS A 28 12.07 -22.28 8.82
N LYS A 29 11.24 -23.09 8.19
CA LYS A 29 11.51 -24.53 8.02
C LYS A 29 12.69 -24.75 7.07
N THR A 30 12.76 -24.00 5.98
CA THR A 30 13.84 -24.10 5.00
C THR A 30 15.19 -23.71 5.59
N THR A 31 15.22 -22.74 6.50
CA THR A 31 16.45 -22.31 7.20
C THR A 31 16.76 -23.14 8.46
N GLY A 32 15.93 -24.10 8.81
CA GLY A 32 16.12 -24.97 9.98
C GLY A 32 15.77 -24.31 11.34
N HIS A 33 15.13 -23.15 11.33
CA HIS A 33 14.81 -22.37 12.54
C HIS A 33 13.31 -22.32 12.86
N CYS A 34 12.56 -23.36 12.51
CA CYS A 34 11.13 -23.40 12.79
C CYS A 34 10.87 -23.66 14.29
N ASP A 35 10.38 -22.64 14.98
CA ASP A 35 9.93 -22.67 16.37
C ASP A 35 8.39 -22.64 16.52
N LYS A 36 7.66 -22.71 15.39
CA LYS A 36 6.20 -22.63 15.28
C LYS A 36 5.59 -21.29 15.77
N THR A 37 6.40 -20.26 15.94
CA THR A 37 5.94 -18.91 16.27
C THR A 37 5.86 -18.04 15.03
N SER A 38 4.74 -17.35 14.86
CA SER A 38 4.60 -16.35 13.79
C SER A 38 5.40 -15.11 14.14
N GLU A 39 6.20 -14.65 13.19
CA GLU A 39 7.06 -13.47 13.37
C GLU A 39 7.22 -12.71 12.06
N GLU A 40 7.77 -11.52 12.17
CA GLU A 40 8.22 -10.71 11.05
C GLU A 40 9.71 -10.95 10.83
N ILE A 41 10.06 -11.31 9.61
CA ILE A 41 11.45 -11.46 9.16
C ILE A 41 11.70 -10.61 7.92
N TRP A 42 12.95 -10.47 7.52
CA TRP A 42 13.34 -9.67 6.36
C TRP A 42 14.11 -10.54 5.38
N LEU A 43 13.69 -10.47 4.12
CA LEU A 43 14.46 -11.00 3.01
C LEU A 43 15.23 -9.88 2.34
N GLU A 44 16.48 -10.15 1.99
CA GLU A 44 17.27 -9.25 1.18
C GLU A 44 17.46 -9.86 -0.20
N ASP A 45 17.10 -9.12 -1.24
CA ASP A 45 17.30 -9.55 -2.62
C ASP A 45 18.74 -9.27 -3.11
N LYS A 46 19.07 -9.76 -4.30
CA LYS A 46 20.39 -9.56 -4.91
C LYS A 46 20.73 -8.09 -5.17
N LYS A 47 19.74 -7.21 -5.14
CA LYS A 47 19.92 -5.75 -5.32
C LYS A 47 19.99 -5.01 -3.98
N GLY A 48 20.00 -5.72 -2.86
CA GLY A 48 20.02 -5.15 -1.51
C GLY A 48 18.69 -4.58 -1.03
N ARG A 49 17.56 -4.87 -1.70
CA ARG A 49 16.25 -4.46 -1.24
C ARG A 49 15.78 -5.39 -0.11
N LYS A 50 15.28 -4.79 0.95
CA LYS A 50 14.77 -5.51 2.11
C LYS A 50 13.26 -5.63 2.04
N LEU A 51 12.78 -6.85 1.88
CA LEU A 51 11.36 -7.18 1.79
C LEU A 51 10.88 -7.71 3.14
N PRO A 52 9.90 -7.07 3.78
CA PRO A 52 9.31 -7.60 5.00
C PRO A 52 8.53 -8.88 4.68
N VAL A 53 8.63 -9.85 5.55
CA VAL A 53 7.93 -11.13 5.45
C VAL A 53 7.20 -11.40 6.74
N THR A 54 5.90 -11.66 6.66
CA THR A 54 5.10 -12.14 7.78
C THR A 54 4.96 -13.65 7.68
N THR A 55 5.38 -14.36 8.70
CA THR A 55 5.22 -15.81 8.79
C THR A 55 3.91 -16.14 9.49
N HIS A 56 3.11 -17.01 8.88
CA HIS A 56 1.88 -17.54 9.46
C HIS A 56 2.10 -19.01 9.81
N CYS A 57 2.70 -19.24 10.98
CA CYS A 57 3.22 -20.56 11.35
C CYS A 57 2.11 -21.58 11.67
N ARG A 58 0.91 -21.15 12.01
CA ARG A 58 -0.21 -22.03 12.23
C ARG A 58 -0.68 -22.70 10.93
N GLU A 59 -0.75 -21.92 9.87
CA GLU A 59 -1.21 -22.33 8.54
C GLU A 59 -0.04 -22.69 7.60
N CYS A 60 1.19 -22.51 8.04
CA CYS A 60 2.43 -22.79 7.29
C CYS A 60 2.56 -22.07 5.94
N TYR A 61 2.29 -20.76 5.93
CA TYR A 61 2.55 -19.92 4.77
C TYR A 61 3.25 -18.61 5.17
N ASN A 62 3.78 -17.90 4.17
CA ASN A 62 4.41 -16.60 4.36
C ASN A 62 3.79 -15.60 3.39
N LEU A 63 3.67 -14.35 3.84
CA LEU A 63 3.39 -13.20 3.00
C LEU A 63 4.64 -12.34 2.87
N ILE A 64 5.05 -12.09 1.64
CA ILE A 64 6.16 -11.20 1.31
C ILE A 64 5.57 -9.89 0.85
N TRP A 65 6.01 -8.80 1.46
CA TRP A 65 5.48 -7.46 1.23
C TRP A 65 6.45 -6.63 0.40
N GLN A 66 5.94 -5.58 -0.24
CA GLN A 66 6.80 -4.61 -0.91
C GLN A 66 7.83 -4.00 0.06
N ASP A 67 8.99 -3.67 -0.45
CA ASP A 67 10.06 -2.98 0.28
C ASP A 67 9.65 -1.57 0.73
N LYS A 68 8.86 -0.89 -0.10
CA LYS A 68 8.33 0.45 0.18
C LYS A 68 6.80 0.43 0.18
N PRO A 69 6.16 1.24 1.02
CA PRO A 69 4.72 1.40 0.95
C PRO A 69 4.29 2.01 -0.39
N TYR A 70 3.17 1.55 -0.90
CA TYR A 70 2.43 2.22 -1.95
C TYR A 70 1.92 3.57 -1.41
N ASP A 71 2.03 4.63 -2.17
CA ASP A 71 1.71 5.98 -1.71
C ASP A 71 1.07 6.81 -2.82
N LEU A 72 -0.18 7.17 -2.61
CA LEU A 72 -0.95 8.05 -3.49
C LEU A 72 -1.19 9.43 -2.90
N ILE A 73 -0.64 9.72 -1.72
CA ILE A 73 -0.77 11.04 -1.10
C ILE A 73 -0.02 12.06 -1.95
N GLY A 74 -0.74 13.06 -2.42
CA GLY A 74 -0.21 14.08 -3.31
C GLY A 74 -0.57 13.88 -4.78
N GLU A 75 -1.13 12.72 -5.16
CA GLU A 75 -1.62 12.49 -6.52
C GLU A 75 -3.02 13.06 -6.73
N ASP A 76 -3.28 13.53 -7.94
CA ASP A 76 -4.64 13.97 -8.29
C ASP A 76 -5.51 12.77 -8.67
N LEU A 77 -6.46 12.44 -7.81
CA LEU A 77 -7.38 11.33 -8.00
C LEU A 77 -8.68 11.70 -8.70
N THR A 78 -8.99 13.00 -8.80
CA THR A 78 -10.31 13.48 -9.25
C THR A 78 -10.65 13.09 -10.68
N GLY A 79 -9.70 13.17 -11.58
CA GLY A 79 -9.91 12.85 -13.01
C GLY A 79 -9.99 11.36 -13.28
N SER A 80 -9.36 10.53 -12.46
CA SER A 80 -9.20 9.10 -12.71
C SER A 80 -10.20 8.22 -11.96
N ILE A 81 -10.62 8.65 -10.76
CA ILE A 81 -11.53 7.88 -9.91
C ILE A 81 -12.61 8.80 -9.31
N PRO A 82 -13.57 9.25 -10.12
CA PRO A 82 -14.56 10.24 -9.66
C PRO A 82 -15.52 9.74 -8.59
N TYR A 83 -15.48 8.46 -8.25
CA TYR A 83 -16.43 7.81 -7.32
C TYR A 83 -15.78 7.23 -6.08
N VAL A 84 -14.54 7.61 -5.77
CA VAL A 84 -13.90 7.20 -4.52
C VAL A 84 -14.59 7.87 -3.36
N THR A 85 -15.19 7.06 -2.51
CA THR A 85 -15.90 7.53 -1.32
C THR A 85 -15.15 7.24 -0.03
N ARG A 86 -14.15 6.36 -0.08
CA ARG A 86 -13.35 5.96 1.07
C ARG A 86 -11.88 5.85 0.73
N HIS A 87 -11.06 6.43 1.58
CA HIS A 87 -9.61 6.27 1.54
C HIS A 87 -9.18 5.25 2.58
N ARG A 88 -8.49 4.20 2.13
CA ARG A 88 -7.93 3.18 3.03
C ARG A 88 -6.45 3.44 3.25
N PHE A 89 -6.04 3.26 4.50
CA PHE A 89 -4.65 3.26 4.92
C PHE A 89 -4.33 1.92 5.55
N ASP A 90 -3.29 1.28 5.09
CA ASP A 90 -2.76 0.08 5.70
C ASP A 90 -1.50 0.47 6.49
N LEU A 91 -1.60 0.39 7.82
CA LEU A 91 -0.55 0.83 8.73
C LEU A 91 0.42 -0.29 9.10
N PHE A 92 0.27 -1.44 8.49
CA PHE A 92 1.11 -2.59 8.74
C PHE A 92 2.58 -2.29 8.39
N HIS A 93 3.50 -2.71 9.23
CA HIS A 93 4.94 -2.42 9.12
C HIS A 93 5.30 -0.92 9.15
N MET A 94 4.51 -0.09 9.78
CA MET A 94 4.80 1.32 9.98
C MET A 94 5.08 1.62 11.45
N SER A 95 6.09 2.43 11.70
CA SER A 95 6.36 3.00 13.03
C SER A 95 5.36 4.14 13.35
N GLU A 96 5.22 4.47 14.61
CA GLU A 96 4.38 5.60 15.05
C GLU A 96 4.78 6.92 14.37
N LYS A 97 6.09 7.13 14.18
CA LYS A 97 6.63 8.31 13.50
C LYS A 97 6.18 8.35 12.03
N GLU A 98 6.29 7.24 11.32
CA GLU A 98 5.86 7.14 9.93
C GLU A 98 4.34 7.33 9.79
N ILE A 99 3.55 6.79 10.70
CA ILE A 99 2.09 6.98 10.73
C ILE A 99 1.74 8.46 10.93
N LYS A 100 2.42 9.13 11.85
CA LYS A 100 2.21 10.57 12.10
C LYS A 100 2.56 11.42 10.89
N GLU A 101 3.73 11.19 10.29
CA GLU A 101 4.17 11.89 9.09
C GLU A 101 3.21 11.66 7.91
N MET A 102 2.76 10.45 7.70
CA MET A 102 1.77 10.11 6.68
C MET A 102 0.45 10.82 6.92
N LYS A 103 -0.05 10.83 8.17
CA LYS A 103 -1.28 11.54 8.54
C LYS A 103 -1.19 13.04 8.27
N ASP A 104 -0.09 13.67 8.65
CA ASP A 104 0.12 15.10 8.44
C ASP A 104 0.15 15.44 6.94
N ARG A 105 0.83 14.64 6.12
CA ARG A 105 0.83 14.77 4.66
C ARG A 105 -0.56 14.58 4.07
N TYR A 106 -1.31 13.62 4.55
CA TYR A 106 -2.67 13.35 4.08
C TYR A 106 -3.61 14.52 4.37
N LEU A 107 -3.55 15.11 5.56
CA LEU A 107 -4.37 16.28 5.92
C LEU A 107 -4.05 17.49 5.03
N ILE A 108 -2.77 17.77 4.78
CA ILE A 108 -2.34 18.84 3.87
C ILE A 108 -2.85 18.56 2.44
N TRP A 109 -2.75 17.33 1.98
CA TRP A 109 -3.23 16.95 0.67
C TRP A 109 -4.74 17.10 0.53
N GLN A 110 -5.52 16.72 1.54
CA GLN A 110 -6.96 16.94 1.56
C GLN A 110 -7.33 18.42 1.46
N GLU A 111 -6.67 19.28 2.24
CA GLU A 111 -6.92 20.73 2.21
C GLU A 111 -6.63 21.32 0.82
N ASN A 112 -5.52 20.96 0.22
CA ASN A 112 -5.14 21.42 -1.11
C ASN A 112 -6.09 20.89 -2.20
N HIS A 113 -6.61 19.69 -2.03
CA HIS A 113 -7.53 19.06 -2.99
C HIS A 113 -8.90 19.77 -3.01
N PHE A 114 -9.40 20.18 -1.86
CA PHE A 114 -10.59 21.03 -1.76
C PHE A 114 -10.41 22.41 -2.42
N MET A 115 -9.20 22.94 -2.43
CA MET A 115 -8.88 24.21 -3.09
C MET A 115 -8.71 24.07 -4.60
N CYS A 116 -8.27 22.92 -5.09
CA CYS A 116 -8.05 22.63 -6.51
C CYS A 116 -9.34 22.33 -7.29
N ASP A 117 -10.43 21.94 -6.65
CA ASP A 117 -11.73 21.81 -7.30
C ASP A 117 -12.27 23.16 -7.85
N LEU A 118 -11.62 24.27 -7.49
CA LEU A 118 -11.91 25.61 -8.01
C LEU A 118 -11.01 26.01 -9.19
N GLN A 119 -9.98 25.25 -9.52
CA GLN A 119 -9.08 25.52 -10.65
C GLN A 119 -8.81 24.22 -11.42
N LYS A 120 -9.70 23.95 -12.39
CA LYS A 120 -9.45 22.89 -13.38
C LYS A 120 -8.27 23.29 -14.26
N ASP A 121 -7.18 22.56 -14.20
CA ASP A 121 -6.20 22.49 -15.27
C ASP A 121 -5.85 21.03 -15.57
N ASP A 122 -6.01 20.69 -16.87
CA ASP A 122 -5.82 19.38 -17.45
C ASP A 122 -4.34 18.98 -17.42
N THR A 123 -3.95 18.20 -16.46
CA THR A 123 -2.70 17.45 -16.54
C THR A 123 -2.97 15.98 -16.30
N GLU A 124 -2.76 15.17 -17.35
CA GLU A 124 -2.85 13.70 -17.30
C GLU A 124 -1.80 13.14 -16.35
N HIS A 125 -2.24 12.37 -15.36
CA HIS A 125 -1.41 11.87 -14.26
C HIS A 125 -1.03 10.39 -14.38
N HIS A 126 0.00 10.02 -13.63
CA HIS A 126 0.70 8.72 -13.55
C HIS A 126 -0.17 7.46 -13.38
N TRP A 127 -1.46 7.59 -13.26
CA TRP A 127 -2.41 6.48 -13.21
C TRP A 127 -2.48 5.62 -14.48
N ASN A 128 -2.04 6.17 -15.59
CA ASN A 128 -2.09 5.50 -16.88
C ASN A 128 -0.91 4.56 -17.11
N TYR A 129 0.09 4.65 -16.24
CA TYR A 129 1.25 3.78 -16.25
C TYR A 129 1.08 2.75 -15.14
N GLY A 130 0.90 1.49 -15.52
CA GLY A 130 0.80 0.40 -14.55
C GLY A 130 2.00 0.37 -13.59
N ILE A 131 1.84 -0.34 -12.49
CA ILE A 131 2.92 -0.59 -11.54
C ILE A 131 3.99 -1.40 -12.26
N GLU A 132 5.07 -0.76 -12.63
CA GLU A 132 6.27 -1.45 -13.07
C GLU A 132 7.11 -1.94 -11.90
#